data_ec0132480456790ac32c597c54f22491
#
_entry.id   ec0132480456790ac32c597c54f22491
#
_cell.length_a   1.000
_cell.length_b   1.000
_cell.length_c   1.000
_cell.angle_alpha   90.00
_cell.angle_beta   90.00
_cell.angle_gamma   90.00
#
_symmetry.space_group_name_H-M   'P 1'
#
loop_
_entity.id
_entity.type
_entity.pdbx_description
1 polymer ?
#
loop_
_entity_poly.entity_id
_entity_poly.type
_entity_poly.pdbx_seq_one_letter_code
_entity_poly.pdbx_strand_id
1 'polypeptide(L)'
;MGLAQEGVVSRQMSASSRRVLVVFVTTQSRREALRIAKAAVRKKLAACGNVVPSVSSIFRWKGRVQSSREGLLIMKTSARRYPALAKLVQSMHSYEVPEIIALSIDKGLDPYLEWVCKETATD
;
A
#
# COMPACT_ATOMS: atom_id res chain seq x y z
N MET A 1 14.14 2.70 -11.03
CA MET A 1 14.01 4.08 -10.55
C MET A 1 15.37 4.63 -10.15
N GLY A 2 15.72 5.76 -10.69
CA GLY A 2 16.98 6.42 -10.33
C GLY A 2 16.72 7.36 -9.17
N LEU A 3 17.02 6.93 -7.98
CA LEU A 3 16.79 7.74 -6.79
C LEU A 3 18.07 8.45 -6.40
N ALA A 4 18.03 9.78 -6.42
CA ALA A 4 19.14 10.58 -5.98
C ALA A 4 19.28 10.46 -4.47
N GLN A 5 20.51 10.51 -3.99
CA GLN A 5 20.80 10.34 -2.59
C GLN A 5 21.52 11.55 -2.02
N GLU A 6 20.94 12.16 -1.02
CA GLU A 6 21.58 13.23 -0.29
C GLU A 6 21.98 12.73 1.09
N GLY A 7 23.27 12.70 1.37
CA GLY A 7 23.77 12.20 2.63
C GLY A 7 23.30 12.99 3.84
N VAL A 8 23.08 14.28 3.67
CA VAL A 8 22.65 15.15 4.76
C VAL A 8 21.28 14.76 5.29
N VAL A 9 20.43 14.23 4.42
CA VAL A 9 19.06 13.92 4.76
C VAL A 9 18.93 12.53 5.38
N SER A 10 19.94 11.71 5.20
CA SER A 10 19.92 10.30 5.59
C SER A 10 19.49 10.06 7.02
N ARG A 11 20.02 10.83 7.95
CA ARG A 11 19.74 10.64 9.37
C ARG A 11 18.28 10.92 9.69
N GLN A 12 17.73 12.00 9.14
CA GLN A 12 16.32 12.32 9.34
C GLN A 12 15.43 11.31 8.65
N MET A 13 15.87 10.85 7.48
CA MET A 13 15.11 9.87 6.73
C MET A 13 15.09 8.51 7.43
N SER A 14 16.14 8.18 8.20
CA SER A 14 16.11 6.95 9.00
C SER A 14 14.98 6.96 10.00
N ALA A 15 14.69 8.12 10.60
CA ALA A 15 13.55 8.24 11.50
C ALA A 15 12.24 8.13 10.71
N SER A 16 12.19 8.73 9.51
CA SER A 16 11.02 8.66 8.65
C SER A 16 10.80 7.26 8.09
N SER A 17 11.88 6.51 7.83
CA SER A 17 11.76 5.18 7.25
C SER A 17 11.04 4.21 8.18
N ARG A 18 11.09 4.45 9.49
CA ARG A 18 10.32 3.64 10.45
C ARG A 18 8.83 3.86 10.31
N ARG A 19 8.44 4.88 9.54
CA ARG A 19 7.04 5.22 9.30
C ARG A 19 6.56 4.80 7.93
N VAL A 20 7.37 4.01 7.22
CA VAL A 20 6.95 3.47 5.93
C VAL A 20 6.20 2.18 6.18
N LEU A 21 5.08 2.05 5.52
CA LEU A 21 4.21 0.88 5.67
C LEU A 21 4.07 0.16 4.35
N VAL A 22 3.93 -1.16 4.44
CA VAL A 22 3.48 -1.99 3.33
C VAL A 22 2.02 -2.32 3.59
N VAL A 23 1.15 -1.99 2.65
CA VAL A 23 -0.29 -2.16 2.78
C VAL A 23 -0.77 -3.24 1.84
N PHE A 24 -1.51 -4.20 2.37
CA PHE A 24 -2.09 -5.30 1.59
C PHE A 24 -3.59 -5.11 1.47
N VAL A 25 -4.09 -5.25 0.26
CA VAL A 25 -5.52 -5.20 -0.03
C VAL A 25 -5.85 -6.35 -0.97
N THR A 26 -6.80 -7.19 -0.62
CA THR A 26 -7.33 -8.15 -1.59
C THR A 26 -8.54 -7.52 -2.27
N THR A 27 -8.70 -7.78 -3.56
CA THR A 27 -9.76 -7.17 -4.36
C THR A 27 -10.53 -8.24 -5.11
N GLN A 28 -11.69 -7.88 -5.59
CA GLN A 28 -12.52 -8.80 -6.35
C GLN A 28 -11.85 -9.23 -7.65
N SER A 29 -11.04 -8.35 -8.23
CA SER A 29 -10.41 -8.59 -9.53
C SER A 29 -9.12 -7.81 -9.67
N ARG A 30 -8.32 -8.20 -10.65
CA ARG A 30 -7.14 -7.44 -11.07
C ARG A 30 -7.53 -6.01 -11.47
N ARG A 31 -8.63 -5.86 -12.18
CA ARG A 31 -9.09 -4.53 -12.62
C ARG A 31 -9.36 -3.61 -11.44
N GLU A 32 -10.00 -4.12 -10.41
CA GLU A 32 -10.27 -3.33 -9.21
C GLU A 32 -8.97 -2.92 -8.52
N ALA A 33 -8.04 -3.85 -8.41
CA ALA A 33 -6.74 -3.56 -7.81
C ALA A 33 -6.00 -2.46 -8.57
N LEU A 34 -5.99 -2.54 -9.90
CA LEU A 34 -5.34 -1.53 -10.74
C LEU A 34 -6.00 -0.16 -10.58
N ARG A 35 -7.32 -0.13 -10.53
CA ARG A 35 -8.06 1.12 -10.38
C ARG A 35 -7.75 1.80 -9.06
N ILE A 36 -7.75 1.03 -7.98
CA ILE A 36 -7.43 1.55 -6.65
C ILE A 36 -5.98 2.03 -6.59
N ALA A 37 -5.05 1.23 -7.13
CA ALA A 37 -3.63 1.59 -7.13
C ALA A 37 -3.39 2.91 -7.86
N LYS A 38 -3.98 3.08 -9.03
CA LYS A 38 -3.80 4.30 -9.82
C LYS A 38 -4.34 5.52 -9.08
N ALA A 39 -5.51 5.40 -8.46
CA ALA A 39 -6.09 6.50 -7.70
C ALA A 39 -5.21 6.86 -6.51
N ALA A 40 -4.73 5.86 -5.79
CA ALA A 40 -3.90 6.07 -4.62
C ALA A 40 -2.59 6.80 -4.96
N VAL A 41 -1.94 6.36 -6.04
CA VAL A 41 -0.68 6.96 -6.46
C VAL A 41 -0.89 8.38 -6.98
N ARG A 42 -1.93 8.60 -7.77
CA ARG A 42 -2.24 9.94 -8.28
C ARG A 42 -2.48 10.93 -7.15
N LYS A 43 -3.12 10.50 -6.10
CA LYS A 43 -3.45 11.36 -4.96
C LYS A 43 -2.35 11.42 -3.91
N LYS A 44 -1.20 10.84 -4.20
CA LYS A 44 -0.06 10.80 -3.29
C LYS A 44 -0.38 10.12 -1.96
N LEU A 45 -1.33 9.22 -1.96
CA LEU A 45 -1.67 8.42 -0.79
C LEU A 45 -0.83 7.16 -0.72
N ALA A 46 -0.21 6.78 -1.83
CA ALA A 46 0.75 5.71 -1.91
C ALA A 46 1.85 6.13 -2.87
N ALA A 47 3.08 5.73 -2.59
CA ALA A 47 4.19 6.01 -3.48
C ALA A 47 4.17 5.06 -4.68
N CYS A 48 3.73 3.83 -4.46
CA CYS A 48 3.60 2.85 -5.53
C CYS A 48 2.62 1.77 -5.13
N GLY A 49 2.16 1.03 -6.14
CA GLY A 49 1.32 -0.13 -5.95
C GLY A 49 1.75 -1.24 -6.90
N ASN A 50 1.80 -2.45 -6.38
CA ASN A 50 2.10 -3.64 -7.15
C ASN A 50 0.84 -4.49 -7.17
N VAL A 51 0.46 -4.96 -8.34
CA VAL A 51 -0.74 -5.77 -8.49
C VAL A 51 -0.35 -7.19 -8.87
N VAL A 52 -0.76 -8.14 -8.03
CA VAL A 52 -0.68 -9.56 -8.35
C VAL A 52 -2.03 -9.92 -8.96
N PRO A 53 -2.06 -10.33 -10.23
CA PRO A 53 -3.32 -10.46 -10.96
C PRO A 53 -4.31 -11.43 -10.35
N SER A 54 -3.83 -12.48 -9.74
CA SER A 54 -4.72 -13.52 -9.24
C SER A 54 -4.06 -14.28 -8.10
N VAL A 55 -4.80 -14.35 -6.99
CA VAL A 55 -4.41 -15.20 -5.87
C VAL A 55 -5.62 -16.07 -5.53
N SER A 56 -5.35 -17.27 -5.04
CA SER A 56 -6.41 -18.15 -4.54
C SER A 56 -6.53 -17.89 -3.05
N SER A 57 -7.66 -17.37 -2.64
CA SER A 57 -7.91 -17.04 -1.23
C SER A 57 -8.82 -18.10 -0.63
N ILE A 58 -8.42 -18.61 0.51
CA ILE A 58 -9.22 -19.62 1.25
C ILE A 58 -9.49 -19.01 2.59
N PHE A 59 -10.77 -18.91 2.96
CA PHE A 59 -11.16 -18.17 4.15
C PHE A 59 -12.42 -18.75 4.76
N ARG A 60 -12.67 -18.37 6.00
CA ARG A 60 -13.86 -18.79 6.70
C ARG A 60 -14.89 -17.67 6.64
N TRP A 61 -16.10 -18.01 6.22
CA TRP A 61 -17.18 -17.03 6.09
C TRP A 61 -18.49 -17.71 6.47
N LYS A 62 -19.20 -17.13 7.44
CA LYS A 62 -20.48 -17.66 7.92
C LYS A 62 -20.41 -19.14 8.30
N GLY A 63 -19.35 -19.49 9.03
CA GLY A 63 -19.15 -20.84 9.51
C GLY A 63 -18.67 -21.85 8.50
N ARG A 64 -18.34 -21.43 7.30
CA ARG A 64 -17.89 -22.31 6.22
C ARG A 64 -16.54 -21.92 5.69
N VAL A 65 -15.80 -22.91 5.23
CA VAL A 65 -14.55 -22.66 4.48
C VAL A 65 -14.94 -22.44 3.03
N GLN A 66 -14.49 -21.30 2.51
CA GLN A 66 -14.78 -20.92 1.14
C GLN A 66 -13.47 -20.61 0.42
N SER A 67 -13.51 -20.60 -0.90
CA SER A 67 -12.38 -20.17 -1.69
C SER A 67 -12.85 -19.23 -2.77
N SER A 68 -11.96 -18.33 -3.16
CA SER A 68 -12.26 -17.31 -4.14
C SER A 68 -10.98 -16.92 -4.84
N ARG A 69 -11.10 -16.52 -6.08
CA ARG A 69 -9.96 -15.97 -6.82
C ARG A 69 -10.02 -14.46 -6.70
N GLU A 70 -8.93 -13.85 -6.25
CA GLU A 70 -8.88 -12.42 -5.99
C GLU A 70 -7.65 -11.78 -6.60
N GLY A 71 -7.67 -10.45 -6.74
CA GLY A 71 -6.48 -9.67 -7.00
C GLY A 71 -5.82 -9.32 -5.68
N LEU A 72 -4.51 -9.15 -5.68
CA LEU A 72 -3.78 -8.68 -4.50
C LEU A 72 -3.06 -7.41 -4.85
N LEU A 73 -3.34 -6.36 -4.08
CA LEU A 73 -2.69 -5.07 -4.22
C LEU A 73 -1.76 -4.86 -3.04
N ILE A 74 -0.50 -4.54 -3.35
CA ILE A 74 0.53 -4.26 -2.36
C ILE A 74 0.99 -2.83 -2.59
N MET A 75 0.81 -1.97 -1.59
CA MET A 75 1.18 -0.56 -1.72
C MET A 75 2.22 -0.19 -0.68
N LYS A 76 3.04 0.81 -1.02
CA LYS A 76 3.98 1.39 -0.07
C LYS A 76 3.57 2.82 0.19
N THR A 77 3.47 3.19 1.46
CA THR A 77 3.07 4.52 1.86
C THR A 77 3.72 4.90 3.19
N SER A 78 3.53 6.14 3.59
CA SER A 78 3.97 6.58 4.90
C SER A 78 2.85 6.38 5.91
N ALA A 79 3.24 6.20 7.18
CA ALA A 79 2.26 6.05 8.25
C ALA A 79 1.31 7.24 8.33
N ARG A 80 1.82 8.43 8.02
CA ARG A 80 1.02 9.66 8.03
C ARG A 80 -0.13 9.58 7.04
N ARG A 81 0.09 8.97 5.87
CA ARG A 81 -0.92 8.93 4.81
C ARG A 81 -1.83 7.71 4.90
N TYR A 82 -1.49 6.76 5.75
CA TYR A 82 -2.27 5.53 5.83
C TYR A 82 -3.76 5.74 6.10
N PRO A 83 -4.17 6.60 7.06
CA PRO A 83 -5.61 6.77 7.30
C PRO A 83 -6.36 7.23 6.05
N ALA A 84 -5.79 8.17 5.31
CA ALA A 84 -6.41 8.65 4.09
C ALA A 84 -6.41 7.59 3.00
N LEU A 85 -5.34 6.80 2.91
CA LEU A 85 -5.27 5.69 1.97
C LEU A 85 -6.34 4.65 2.27
N ALA A 86 -6.49 4.26 3.53
CA ALA A 86 -7.49 3.28 3.93
C ALA A 86 -8.90 3.78 3.59
N LYS A 87 -9.13 5.07 3.80
CA LYS A 87 -10.43 5.67 3.48
C LYS A 87 -10.70 5.64 1.98
N LEU A 88 -9.68 5.94 1.17
CA LEU A 88 -9.82 5.87 -0.28
C LEU A 88 -10.15 4.44 -0.72
N VAL A 89 -9.42 3.46 -0.19
CA VAL A 89 -9.65 2.07 -0.55
C VAL A 89 -11.07 1.66 -0.21
N GLN A 90 -11.54 2.00 0.99
CA GLN A 90 -12.92 1.69 1.38
C GLN A 90 -13.94 2.30 0.43
N SER A 91 -13.70 3.54 -0.01
CA SER A 91 -14.64 4.24 -0.88
C SER A 91 -14.72 3.65 -2.29
N MET A 92 -13.67 2.97 -2.73
CA MET A 92 -13.58 2.42 -4.08
C MET A 92 -13.80 0.91 -4.14
N HIS A 93 -13.75 0.24 -3.01
CA HIS A 93 -13.76 -1.21 -2.96
C HIS A 93 -15.18 -1.77 -3.13
N SER A 94 -15.29 -2.89 -3.84
CA SER A 94 -16.57 -3.56 -4.06
C SER A 94 -17.09 -4.31 -2.83
N TYR A 95 -16.17 -4.68 -1.91
CA TYR A 95 -16.58 -5.37 -0.68
C TYR A 95 -17.05 -4.36 0.35
N GLU A 96 -18.02 -4.75 1.12
CA GLU A 96 -18.50 -3.92 2.24
C GLU A 96 -17.41 -3.77 3.30
N VAL A 97 -16.73 -4.88 3.63
CA VAL A 97 -15.62 -4.88 4.57
C VAL A 97 -14.39 -5.47 3.87
N PRO A 98 -13.59 -4.63 3.21
CA PRO A 98 -12.41 -5.13 2.51
C PRO A 98 -11.27 -5.45 3.47
N GLU A 99 -10.39 -6.36 3.06
CA GLU A 99 -9.13 -6.55 3.76
C GLU A 99 -8.22 -5.38 3.44
N ILE A 100 -7.85 -4.61 4.45
CA ILE A 100 -6.84 -3.57 4.37
C ILE A 100 -5.99 -3.71 5.61
N ILE A 101 -4.76 -4.17 5.44
CA ILE A 101 -3.84 -4.32 6.55
C ILE A 101 -2.51 -3.68 6.21
N ALA A 102 -1.80 -3.23 7.22
CA ALA A 102 -0.52 -2.58 7.03
C ALA A 102 0.51 -3.15 7.97
N LEU A 103 1.73 -3.30 7.46
CA LEU A 103 2.88 -3.74 8.23
C LEU A 103 3.90 -2.62 8.23
N SER A 104 4.49 -2.36 9.40
CA SER A 104 5.60 -1.44 9.50
C SER A 104 6.85 -2.08 8.93
N ILE A 105 7.61 -1.32 8.16
CA ILE A 105 8.88 -1.79 7.63
C ILE A 105 9.94 -1.62 8.70
N ASP A 106 10.56 -2.72 9.09
CA ASP A 106 11.64 -2.69 10.05
C ASP A 106 12.94 -2.21 9.40
N LYS A 107 13.25 -2.70 8.22
CA LYS A 107 14.49 -2.38 7.51
C LYS A 107 14.23 -2.23 6.03
N GLY A 108 14.95 -1.32 5.41
CA GLY A 108 14.87 -1.11 3.98
C GLY A 108 16.06 -0.28 3.52
N LEU A 109 16.22 -0.17 2.22
CA LEU A 109 17.26 0.66 1.63
C LEU A 109 16.87 2.12 1.82
N ASP A 110 17.72 2.89 2.48
CA ASP A 110 17.39 4.28 2.84
C ASP A 110 16.93 5.13 1.66
N PRO A 111 17.62 5.15 0.52
CA PRO A 111 17.13 5.97 -0.61
C PRO A 111 15.73 5.57 -1.08
N TYR A 112 15.39 4.30 -1.01
CA TYR A 112 14.07 3.85 -1.40
C TYR A 112 13.01 4.33 -0.39
N LEU A 113 13.29 4.18 0.90
CA LEU A 113 12.36 4.62 1.94
C LEU A 113 12.18 6.13 1.92
N GLU A 114 13.24 6.88 1.64
CA GLU A 114 13.15 8.32 1.45
C GLU A 114 12.22 8.66 0.29
N TRP A 115 12.35 7.92 -0.80
CA TRP A 115 11.50 8.13 -1.97
C TRP A 115 10.03 7.91 -1.62
N VAL A 116 9.72 6.86 -0.86
CA VAL A 116 8.33 6.60 -0.45
C VAL A 116 7.79 7.80 0.35
N CYS A 117 8.56 8.29 1.31
CA CYS A 117 8.15 9.42 2.14
C CYS A 117 7.97 10.68 1.32
N LYS A 118 8.88 10.92 0.38
CA LYS A 118 8.82 12.10 -0.47
C LYS A 118 7.59 12.10 -1.37
N GLU A 119 7.30 10.96 -1.99
CA GLU A 119 6.19 10.87 -2.94
C GLU A 119 4.82 10.86 -2.26
N THR A 120 4.79 10.66 -0.96
CA THR A 120 3.55 10.70 -0.18
C THR A 120 3.46 11.94 0.71
N ALA A 121 4.41 12.84 0.61
CA ALA A 121 4.37 14.07 1.38
C ALA A 121 3.27 14.99 0.90
N THR A 122 2.64 15.68 1.83
CA THR A 122 1.68 16.72 1.49
C THR A 122 2.43 18.02 1.24
N ASP A 123 2.00 18.75 0.26
CA ASP A 123 2.59 20.05 -0.07
C ASP A 123 2.20 21.10 0.94
#